data_c064c1e09abc5ff891738ff63844f131
#
_entry.id   c064c1e09abc5ff891738ff63844f131
#
_cell.length_a   1.000
_cell.length_b   1.000
_cell.length_c   1.000
_cell.angle_alpha   90.00
_cell.angle_beta   90.00
_cell.angle_gamma   90.00
#
_symmetry.space_group_name_H-M   'P 1'
#
loop_
_entity.id
_entity.type
_entity.pdbx_description
1 polymer ?
#
loop_
_entity_poly.entity_id
_entity_poly.type
_entity_poly.pdbx_seq_one_letter_code
_entity_poly.pdbx_strand_id
1 'polypeptide(L)'
;MQRAKKTVEIFWDIGSTNAYFALHLIKPILKRTNSNLILHPYNLGFAFRSRNYVLMEEPAIKIENRKVDLARWATKYKLNFKFPSEFPIKTSRTLRGALAMREFNLEFPFIEAIFHEYWENDNSTIQNYQGMAPIVKRLGVNPEE
;
A
#
# COMPACT_ATOMS: atom_id res chain seq x y z
N MET A 1 -19.88 -21.31 23.03
CA MET A 1 -20.25 -20.58 21.80
C MET A 1 -19.01 -19.99 21.13
N GLN A 2 -18.67 -20.46 19.95
CA GLN A 2 -17.62 -19.82 19.16
C GLN A 2 -18.16 -18.47 18.67
N ARG A 3 -17.54 -17.36 19.08
CA ARG A 3 -17.89 -16.03 18.53
C ARG A 3 -17.59 -16.02 17.03
N ALA A 4 -18.51 -15.53 16.23
CA ALA A 4 -18.30 -15.31 14.81
C ALA A 4 -17.01 -14.52 14.59
N LYS A 5 -16.19 -14.96 13.63
CA LYS A 5 -14.92 -14.31 13.29
C LYS A 5 -15.21 -12.91 12.74
N LYS A 6 -14.64 -11.88 13.35
CA LYS A 6 -14.81 -10.49 12.89
C LYS A 6 -14.02 -10.27 11.59
N THR A 7 -14.50 -9.35 10.78
CA THR A 7 -13.84 -8.93 9.54
C THR A 7 -13.47 -7.46 9.63
N VAL A 8 -12.23 -7.15 9.23
CA VAL A 8 -11.72 -5.79 9.03
C VAL A 8 -11.60 -5.55 7.54
N GLU A 9 -12.14 -4.45 7.06
CA GLU A 9 -12.03 -4.05 5.66
C GLU A 9 -11.13 -2.82 5.57
N ILE A 10 -10.15 -2.86 4.67
CA ILE A 10 -9.22 -1.75 4.42
C ILE A 10 -9.31 -1.33 2.96
N PHE A 11 -9.65 -0.08 2.73
CA PHE A 11 -9.53 0.58 1.43
C PHE A 11 -8.12 1.16 1.32
N TRP A 12 -7.37 0.74 0.30
CA TRP A 12 -5.94 1.05 0.21
C TRP A 12 -5.54 1.54 -1.18
N ASP A 13 -4.50 2.35 -1.23
CA ASP A 13 -3.77 2.73 -2.43
C ASP A 13 -2.27 2.68 -2.13
N ILE A 14 -1.47 2.19 -3.08
CA ILE A 14 0.00 2.14 -2.93
C ILE A 14 0.60 3.55 -2.72
N GLY A 15 -0.02 4.58 -3.27
CA GLY A 15 0.38 5.97 -3.10
C GLY A 15 0.04 6.57 -1.73
N SER A 16 -0.59 5.82 -0.82
CA SER A 16 -0.98 6.28 0.51
C SER A 16 0.03 5.86 1.58
N THR A 17 0.69 6.82 2.21
CA THR A 17 1.52 6.59 3.40
C THR A 17 0.74 5.95 4.52
N ASN A 18 -0.49 6.39 4.74
CA ASN A 18 -1.37 5.84 5.78
C ASN A 18 -1.69 4.37 5.53
N ALA A 19 -1.87 3.96 4.26
CA ALA A 19 -2.09 2.56 3.92
C ALA A 19 -0.85 1.70 4.24
N TYR A 20 0.37 2.20 3.96
CA TYR A 20 1.61 1.52 4.32
C TYR A 20 1.68 1.23 5.82
N PHE A 21 1.49 2.24 6.67
CA PHE A 21 1.50 2.06 8.12
C PHE A 21 0.35 1.16 8.60
N ALA A 22 -0.86 1.37 8.08
CA ALA A 22 -2.03 0.58 8.47
C ALA A 22 -1.83 -0.91 8.21
N LEU A 23 -1.27 -1.29 7.05
CA LEU A 23 -1.03 -2.69 6.71
C LEU A 23 0.03 -3.34 7.61
N HIS A 24 1.07 -2.62 7.99
CA HIS A 24 2.05 -3.11 8.96
C HIS A 24 1.45 -3.29 10.36
N LEU A 25 0.65 -2.33 10.81
CA LEU A 25 0.13 -2.29 12.17
C LEU A 25 -1.07 -3.22 12.39
N ILE A 26 -1.86 -3.50 11.36
CA ILE A 26 -3.04 -4.36 11.46
C ILE A 26 -2.69 -5.84 11.67
N LYS A 27 -1.56 -6.32 11.12
CA LYS A 27 -1.17 -7.73 11.16
C LYS A 27 -1.18 -8.36 12.56
N PRO A 28 -0.46 -7.79 13.56
CA PRO A 28 -0.48 -8.34 14.90
C PRO A 28 -1.86 -8.26 15.56
N ILE A 29 -2.67 -7.28 15.17
CA ILE A 29 -4.05 -7.13 15.67
C ILE A 29 -4.93 -8.25 15.12
N LEU A 30 -4.88 -8.51 13.81
CA LEU A 30 -5.64 -9.60 13.18
C LEU A 30 -5.30 -10.94 13.81
N LYS A 31 -3.99 -11.21 14.04
CA LYS A 31 -3.54 -12.44 14.68
C LYS A 31 -4.09 -12.56 16.11
N ARG A 32 -3.96 -11.51 16.92
CA ARG A 32 -4.41 -11.50 18.32
C ARG A 32 -5.92 -11.64 18.46
N THR A 33 -6.68 -11.07 17.55
CA THR A 33 -8.14 -11.05 17.58
C THR A 33 -8.78 -12.17 16.76
N ASN A 34 -7.98 -12.97 16.07
CA ASN A 34 -8.44 -13.99 15.13
C ASN A 34 -9.46 -13.43 14.13
N SER A 35 -9.15 -12.26 13.55
CA SER A 35 -10.04 -11.56 12.61
C SER A 35 -9.61 -11.79 11.17
N ASN A 36 -10.57 -11.71 10.24
CA ASN A 36 -10.31 -11.71 8.80
C ASN A 36 -9.95 -10.32 8.31
N LEU A 37 -9.19 -10.25 7.20
CA LEU A 37 -8.89 -9.02 6.48
C LEU A 37 -9.45 -9.10 5.07
N ILE A 38 -10.16 -8.06 4.64
CA ILE A 38 -10.56 -7.84 3.25
C ILE A 38 -9.91 -6.54 2.79
N LEU A 39 -9.24 -6.59 1.64
CA LEU A 39 -8.54 -5.47 1.04
C LEU A 39 -9.31 -4.98 -0.18
N HIS A 40 -9.60 -3.67 -0.21
CA HIS A 40 -10.30 -3.01 -1.31
C HIS A 40 -9.36 -2.02 -1.97
N PRO A 41 -8.91 -2.27 -3.21
CA PRO A 41 -8.17 -1.28 -3.99
C PRO A 41 -9.01 -0.01 -4.19
N TYR A 42 -8.43 1.14 -3.88
CA TYR A 42 -9.08 2.43 -4.00
C TYR A 42 -8.15 3.45 -4.68
N ASN A 43 -8.51 3.90 -5.88
CA ASN A 43 -7.68 4.85 -6.62
C ASN A 43 -7.79 6.26 -6.02
N LEU A 44 -6.88 6.57 -5.11
CA LEU A 44 -6.82 7.85 -4.40
C LEU A 44 -6.57 9.03 -5.34
N GLY A 45 -5.73 8.85 -6.36
CA GLY A 45 -5.47 9.87 -7.37
C GLY A 45 -6.72 10.23 -8.19
N PHE A 46 -7.57 9.26 -8.50
CA PHE A 46 -8.86 9.52 -9.13
C PHE A 46 -9.77 10.32 -8.19
N ALA A 47 -9.86 9.94 -6.93
CA ALA A 47 -10.68 10.64 -5.94
C ALA A 47 -10.23 12.10 -5.75
N PHE A 48 -8.91 12.35 -5.73
CA PHE A 48 -8.38 13.72 -5.66
C PHE A 48 -8.76 14.56 -6.88
N ARG A 49 -8.58 14.01 -8.09
CA ARG A 49 -8.96 14.71 -9.33
C ARG A 49 -10.45 15.03 -9.38
N SER A 50 -11.31 14.11 -8.97
CA SER A 50 -12.76 14.33 -8.93
C SER A 50 -13.21 15.42 -7.96
N ARG A 51 -12.34 15.78 -7.01
CA ARG A 51 -12.56 16.85 -6.02
C ARG A 51 -11.75 18.11 -6.30
N ASN A 52 -11.04 18.18 -7.45
CA ASN A 52 -10.10 19.25 -7.76
C ASN A 52 -9.06 19.50 -6.65
N TYR A 53 -8.63 18.41 -6.01
CA TYR A 53 -7.66 18.46 -4.93
C TYR A 53 -6.28 18.03 -5.43
N VAL A 54 -5.27 18.87 -5.18
CA VAL A 54 -3.87 18.61 -5.53
C VAL A 54 -3.06 18.53 -4.23
N LEU A 55 -2.62 17.34 -3.87
CA LEU A 55 -1.90 17.08 -2.62
C LEU A 55 -0.65 17.95 -2.45
N MET A 56 0.10 18.17 -3.53
CA MET A 56 1.35 18.92 -3.50
C MET A 56 1.16 20.46 -3.48
N GLU A 57 -0.07 20.93 -3.61
CA GLU A 57 -0.43 22.37 -3.48
C GLU A 57 -0.89 22.73 -2.06
N GLU A 58 -0.84 21.78 -1.12
CA GLU A 58 -1.05 22.09 0.29
C GLU A 58 0.02 23.05 0.82
N PRO A 59 -0.27 23.84 1.87
CA PRO A 59 0.73 24.71 2.50
C PRO A 59 2.03 23.98 2.84
N ALA A 60 3.18 24.57 2.52
CA ALA A 60 4.49 23.96 2.71
C ALA A 60 4.71 23.45 4.14
N ILE A 61 4.25 24.22 5.15
CA ILE A 61 4.34 23.83 6.55
C ILE A 61 3.57 22.55 6.85
N LYS A 62 2.43 22.30 6.19
CA LYS A 62 1.64 21.10 6.34
C LYS A 62 2.35 19.88 5.73
N ILE A 63 2.95 20.07 4.55
CA ILE A 63 3.72 19.02 3.87
C ILE A 63 4.93 18.63 4.73
N GLU A 64 5.67 19.59 5.23
CA GLU A 64 6.84 19.37 6.09
C GLU A 64 6.46 18.67 7.40
N ASN A 65 5.41 19.14 8.07
CA ASN A 65 4.92 18.49 9.30
C ASN A 65 4.51 17.03 9.05
N ARG A 66 3.88 16.74 7.89
CA ARG A 66 3.54 15.35 7.51
C ARG A 66 4.80 14.48 7.40
N LYS A 67 5.86 14.97 6.77
CA LYS A 67 7.13 14.23 6.63
C LYS A 67 7.75 13.92 7.99
N VAL A 68 7.78 14.91 8.88
CA VAL A 68 8.29 14.74 10.26
C VAL A 68 7.46 13.72 11.03
N ASP A 69 6.14 13.80 10.94
CA ASP A 69 5.23 12.88 11.62
C ASP A 69 5.41 11.43 11.12
N LEU A 70 5.50 11.23 9.80
CA LEU A 70 5.76 9.91 9.21
C LEU A 70 7.09 9.32 9.69
N ALA A 71 8.15 10.13 9.78
CA ALA A 71 9.45 9.69 10.29
C ALA A 71 9.37 9.24 11.76
N ARG A 72 8.60 9.96 12.58
CA ARG A 72 8.34 9.58 13.99
C ARG A 72 7.60 8.26 14.10
N TRP A 73 6.56 8.04 13.29
CA TRP A 73 5.83 6.79 13.24
C TRP A 73 6.71 5.62 12.79
N ALA A 74 7.52 5.83 11.76
CA ALA A 74 8.47 4.83 11.27
C ALA A 74 9.45 4.41 12.37
N THR A 75 10.03 5.37 13.09
CA THR A 75 10.93 5.11 14.22
C THR A 75 10.22 4.35 15.34
N LYS A 76 9.03 4.78 15.72
CA LYS A 76 8.23 4.15 16.79
C LYS A 76 7.95 2.67 16.51
N TYR A 77 7.62 2.34 15.27
CA TYR A 77 7.27 0.97 14.87
C TYR A 77 8.42 0.20 14.21
N LYS A 78 9.61 0.79 14.17
CA LYS A 78 10.83 0.18 13.59
C LYS A 78 10.63 -0.25 12.14
N LEU A 79 9.98 0.61 11.35
CA LEU A 79 9.75 0.40 9.93
C LEU A 79 10.83 1.11 9.11
N ASN A 80 11.27 0.49 8.03
CA ASN A 80 12.29 1.03 7.12
C ASN A 80 11.68 2.02 6.11
N PHE A 81 10.68 2.76 6.52
CA PHE A 81 9.98 3.74 5.70
C PHE A 81 10.94 4.82 5.18
N LYS A 82 10.86 5.09 3.89
CA LYS A 82 11.54 6.20 3.23
C LYS A 82 10.54 6.93 2.35
N PHE A 83 10.55 8.26 2.41
CA PHE A 83 9.75 9.04 1.47
C PHE A 83 10.38 8.89 0.07
N PRO A 84 9.62 8.41 -0.95
CA PRO A 84 10.20 8.08 -2.24
C PRO A 84 10.64 9.33 -3.01
N SER A 85 11.67 9.16 -3.85
CA SER A 85 12.21 10.22 -4.71
C SER A 85 11.21 10.63 -5.80
N GLU A 86 10.41 9.69 -6.30
CA GLU A 86 9.31 9.94 -7.22
C GLU A 86 7.96 9.81 -6.50
N PHE A 87 7.32 10.94 -6.23
CA PHE A 87 6.04 11.01 -5.57
C PHE A 87 5.25 12.26 -6.06
N PRO A 88 3.96 12.14 -6.37
CA PRO A 88 3.16 10.92 -6.45
C PRO A 88 3.44 10.08 -7.70
N ILE A 89 3.06 8.81 -7.69
CA ILE A 89 3.12 7.89 -8.83
C ILE A 89 1.73 7.49 -9.33
N LYS A 90 1.68 6.89 -10.53
CA LYS A 90 0.45 6.32 -11.08
C LYS A 90 0.20 4.95 -10.46
N THR A 91 -0.93 4.79 -9.77
CA THR A 91 -1.22 3.59 -8.97
C THR A 91 -2.21 2.61 -9.60
N SER A 92 -2.91 3.00 -10.67
CA SER A 92 -3.99 2.21 -11.26
C SER A 92 -3.56 0.81 -11.72
N ARG A 93 -2.35 0.67 -12.28
CA ARG A 93 -1.83 -0.64 -12.71
C ARG A 93 -1.51 -1.54 -11.52
N THR A 94 -0.93 -0.98 -10.48
CA THR A 94 -0.60 -1.69 -9.23
C THR A 94 -1.87 -2.19 -8.53
N LEU A 95 -2.91 -1.36 -8.50
CA LEU A 95 -4.20 -1.74 -7.93
C LEU A 95 -4.85 -2.90 -8.73
N ARG A 96 -4.76 -2.86 -10.06
CA ARG A 96 -5.22 -3.97 -10.92
C ARG A 96 -4.38 -5.23 -10.72
N GLY A 97 -3.06 -5.09 -10.58
CA GLY A 97 -2.18 -6.21 -10.27
C GLY A 97 -2.57 -6.93 -8.99
N ALA A 98 -2.92 -6.18 -7.94
CA ALA A 98 -3.40 -6.78 -6.69
C ALA A 98 -4.70 -7.58 -6.89
N LEU A 99 -5.63 -7.07 -7.71
CA LEU A 99 -6.86 -7.80 -8.02
C LEU A 99 -6.59 -9.08 -8.82
N ALA A 100 -5.66 -9.05 -9.79
CA ALA A 100 -5.25 -10.23 -10.53
C ALA A 100 -4.61 -11.29 -9.61
N MET A 101 -3.73 -10.86 -8.70
CA MET A 101 -3.07 -11.75 -7.74
C MET A 101 -4.04 -12.39 -6.73
N ARG A 102 -5.25 -11.86 -6.59
CA ARG A 102 -6.31 -12.47 -5.79
C ARG A 102 -6.73 -13.84 -6.32
N GLU A 103 -6.73 -14.02 -7.62
CA GLU A 103 -7.07 -15.32 -8.27
C GLU A 103 -6.08 -16.43 -7.89
N PHE A 104 -4.85 -16.06 -7.56
CA PHE A 104 -3.80 -16.98 -7.10
C PHE A 104 -3.72 -17.10 -5.57
N ASN A 105 -4.63 -16.45 -4.82
CA ASN A 105 -4.56 -16.30 -3.35
C ASN A 105 -3.28 -15.59 -2.85
N LEU A 106 -2.72 -14.72 -3.67
CA LEU A 106 -1.48 -13.98 -3.42
C LEU A 106 -1.67 -12.47 -3.34
N GLU A 107 -2.91 -11.99 -3.21
CA GLU A 107 -3.21 -10.56 -3.12
C GLU A 107 -2.42 -9.87 -2.00
N PHE A 108 -2.51 -10.39 -0.78
CA PHE A 108 -1.85 -9.78 0.37
C PHE A 108 -0.31 -9.84 0.27
N PRO A 109 0.32 -11.00 -0.05
CA PRO A 109 1.76 -11.07 -0.32
C PRO A 109 2.24 -10.12 -1.41
N PHE A 110 1.46 -9.95 -2.47
CA PHE A 110 1.77 -9.00 -3.54
C PHE A 110 1.72 -7.55 -3.04
N ILE A 111 0.67 -7.17 -2.32
CA ILE A 111 0.54 -5.83 -1.75
C ILE A 111 1.71 -5.52 -0.81
N GLU A 112 2.09 -6.45 0.06
CA GLU A 112 3.25 -6.28 0.95
C GLU A 112 4.54 -6.05 0.15
N ALA A 113 4.78 -6.85 -0.88
CA ALA A 113 5.96 -6.73 -1.72
C ALA A 113 6.01 -5.38 -2.46
N ILE A 114 4.88 -4.91 -3.00
CA ILE A 114 4.77 -3.61 -3.66
C ILE A 114 5.03 -2.46 -2.68
N PHE A 115 4.47 -2.51 -1.48
CA PHE A 115 4.71 -1.49 -0.45
C PHE A 115 6.18 -1.46 -0.01
N HIS A 116 6.80 -2.62 0.14
CA HIS A 116 8.23 -2.74 0.43
C HIS A 116 9.09 -2.10 -0.67
N GLU A 117 8.82 -2.42 -1.93
CA GLU A 117 9.57 -1.86 -3.06
C GLU A 117 9.43 -0.33 -3.13
N TYR A 118 8.22 0.21 -2.96
CA TYR A 118 8.00 1.65 -3.11
C TYR A 118 8.42 2.46 -1.88
N TRP A 119 7.98 2.08 -0.69
CA TRP A 119 8.17 2.86 0.53
C TRP A 119 9.44 2.56 1.32
N GLU A 120 10.15 1.48 0.99
CA GLU A 120 11.40 1.12 1.66
C GLU A 120 12.60 1.11 0.71
N ASN A 121 12.41 0.68 -0.55
CA ASN A 121 13.47 0.57 -1.56
C ASN A 121 13.49 1.72 -2.57
N ASP A 122 12.59 2.69 -2.47
CA ASP A 122 12.48 3.83 -3.41
C ASP A 122 12.31 3.37 -4.88
N ASN A 123 11.57 2.30 -5.10
CA ASN A 123 11.39 1.72 -6.43
C ASN A 123 10.05 2.15 -7.04
N SER A 124 10.07 3.22 -7.84
CA SER A 124 8.88 3.73 -8.54
C SER A 124 8.50 2.94 -9.79
N THR A 125 9.35 2.02 -10.25
CA THR A 125 9.05 1.19 -11.44
C THR A 125 7.83 0.30 -11.26
N ILE A 126 7.43 0.05 -10.01
CA ILE A 126 6.22 -0.72 -9.67
C ILE A 126 4.93 -0.10 -10.21
N GLN A 127 4.94 1.15 -10.64
CA GLN A 127 3.82 1.77 -11.33
C GLN A 127 3.57 1.22 -12.74
N ASN A 128 4.48 0.41 -13.27
CA ASN A 128 4.43 -0.22 -14.58
C ASN A 128 4.43 -1.75 -14.48
N TYR A 129 3.84 -2.43 -15.45
CA TYR A 129 3.82 -3.90 -15.48
C TYR A 129 5.22 -4.50 -15.50
N GLN A 130 6.15 -3.91 -16.23
CA GLN A 130 7.54 -4.38 -16.28
C GLN A 130 8.22 -4.32 -14.90
N GLY A 131 7.94 -3.30 -14.10
CA GLY A 131 8.47 -3.19 -12.75
C GLY A 131 7.82 -4.14 -11.75
N MET A 132 6.55 -4.51 -11.97
CA MET A 132 5.85 -5.49 -11.15
C MET A 132 6.20 -6.95 -11.50
N ALA A 133 6.57 -7.24 -12.74
CA ALA A 133 6.85 -8.59 -13.21
C ALA A 133 7.86 -9.37 -12.35
N PRO A 134 8.99 -8.80 -11.92
CA PRO A 134 9.93 -9.49 -11.03
C PRO A 134 9.29 -9.88 -9.68
N ILE A 135 8.37 -9.07 -9.18
CA ILE A 135 7.67 -9.31 -7.91
C ILE A 135 6.71 -10.47 -8.07
N VAL A 136 5.90 -10.45 -9.12
CA VAL A 136 4.95 -11.52 -9.48
C VAL A 136 5.69 -12.85 -9.64
N LYS A 137 6.82 -12.84 -10.35
CA LYS A 137 7.66 -14.03 -10.56
C LYS A 137 8.23 -14.58 -9.24
N ARG A 138 8.69 -13.72 -8.33
CA ARG A 138 9.16 -14.15 -7.00
C ARG A 138 8.04 -14.80 -6.17
N LEU A 139 6.80 -14.42 -6.40
CA LEU A 139 5.63 -15.02 -5.75
C LEU A 139 5.16 -16.32 -6.42
N GLY A 140 5.84 -16.77 -7.48
CA GLY A 140 5.58 -18.04 -8.13
C GLY A 140 4.51 -18.01 -9.23
N VAL A 141 4.14 -16.83 -9.72
CA VAL A 141 3.18 -16.64 -10.81
C VAL A 141 3.92 -16.19 -12.08
N ASN A 142 3.48 -16.69 -13.23
CA ASN A 142 3.98 -16.23 -14.52
C ASN A 142 3.42 -14.82 -14.80
N PRO A 143 4.25 -13.79 -15.01
CA PRO A 143 3.77 -12.43 -15.25
C PRO A 143 2.92 -12.23 -16.52
N GLU A 144 2.90 -13.22 -17.41
CA GLU A 144 2.11 -13.18 -18.66
C GLU A 144 0.71 -13.77 -18.49
N GLU A 145 0.43 -14.42 -17.39
CA GLU A 145 -0.91 -14.89 -17.01
C GLU A 145 -1.74 -13.77 -16.37
#